data_db0cb223aae13650d42adb841330c436
#
_entry.id   db0cb223aae13650d42adb841330c436
#
_cell.length_a   1.000
_cell.length_b   1.000
_cell.length_c   1.000
_cell.angle_alpha   90.00
_cell.angle_beta   90.00
_cell.angle_gamma   90.00
#
_symmetry.space_group_name_H-M   'P 1'
#
loop_
_entity.id
_entity.type
_entity.pdbx_description
1 polymer ?
#
loop_
_entity_poly.entity_id
_entity_poly.type
_entity_poly.pdbx_seq_one_letter_code
_entity_poly.pdbx_strand_id
1 'polypeptide(L)'
;MTRTAVLASLAALALGACSTVEKLNPFSSSTPKAKPAELASFQSTAEVRAGWQASIGSAGEFTFSPAVVGDSVYAAARDGSLARFDGGRPVWRIGVGQTLSGGVGSDGRLVVVGTPKGEVLAFDAANGRESWKARVSSEVLAAPVVAEGLAIVRSGDSRIFGFDETDGKRRWVYQRSTPALSLRSAVGVVAAGRVTLAGFPGGKLLAIANNNGAAVWEVTVALPKGATELERVADVTSLPVVSGNVVCAAAFQGRVACFDGASGNTLWSRDMSSSVGLDIDNRYVYVTDDKGAVHALDRNSGASVWKQDKLAQRGISRPLALGSHVMVADYQGVVHLLRREDGAFAARGNTDGSAVRADPARLGSGALVQTVNGGLHALETR
;
A
#
# COMPACT_ATOMS: atom_id res chain seq x y z
N MET A 1 19.14 -50.04 54.30
CA MET A 1 17.99 -49.46 53.52
C MET A 1 17.88 -47.95 53.74
N THR A 2 18.92 -47.17 53.46
CA THR A 2 18.85 -45.69 53.70
C THR A 2 19.73 -44.85 52.76
N ARG A 3 20.17 -45.37 51.60
CA ARG A 3 20.98 -44.60 50.63
C ARG A 3 20.33 -44.36 49.28
N THR A 4 19.17 -44.95 49.00
CA THR A 4 18.45 -44.80 47.70
C THR A 4 17.33 -43.78 47.75
N ALA A 5 16.89 -43.28 48.89
CA ALA A 5 15.80 -42.31 49.01
C ALA A 5 16.25 -40.84 48.86
N VAL A 6 17.56 -40.55 49.06
CA VAL A 6 18.08 -39.18 49.00
C VAL A 6 18.40 -38.75 47.55
N LEU A 7 18.67 -39.67 46.64
CA LEU A 7 18.95 -39.35 45.22
C LEU A 7 17.69 -39.08 44.38
N ALA A 8 16.52 -39.59 44.80
CA ALA A 8 15.25 -39.32 44.09
C ALA A 8 14.67 -37.93 44.38
N SER A 9 15.01 -37.35 45.53
CA SER A 9 14.52 -36.03 45.94
C SER A 9 15.29 -34.84 45.29
N LEU A 10 16.53 -35.05 44.85
CA LEU A 10 17.32 -34.03 44.14
C LEU A 10 17.01 -33.96 42.64
N ALA A 11 16.50 -35.03 42.02
CA ALA A 11 16.13 -35.03 40.59
C ALA A 11 14.79 -34.34 40.31
N ALA A 12 13.89 -34.26 41.31
CA ALA A 12 12.59 -33.58 41.14
C ALA A 12 12.67 -32.07 41.25
N LEU A 13 13.74 -31.49 41.81
CA LEU A 13 13.95 -30.05 41.95
C LEU A 13 14.63 -29.41 40.69
N ALA A 14 15.22 -30.23 39.81
CA ALA A 14 15.89 -29.73 38.59
C ALA A 14 14.95 -29.51 37.39
N LEU A 15 13.73 -30.06 37.41
CA LEU A 15 12.75 -29.94 36.31
C LEU A 15 11.82 -28.74 36.45
N GLY A 16 11.81 -28.04 37.59
CA GLY A 16 10.99 -26.85 37.84
C GLY A 16 11.70 -25.52 37.56
N ALA A 17 12.99 -25.52 37.25
CA ALA A 17 13.80 -24.29 37.15
C ALA A 17 13.85 -23.67 35.74
N CYS A 18 13.39 -24.37 34.69
CA CYS A 18 13.48 -23.86 33.32
C CYS A 18 12.44 -22.78 32.98
N SER A 19 11.35 -22.66 33.74
CA SER A 19 10.30 -21.66 33.41
C SER A 19 10.46 -20.32 34.12
N THR A 20 11.37 -20.20 35.10
CA THR A 20 11.62 -18.98 35.87
C THR A 20 12.85 -18.20 35.39
N VAL A 21 13.77 -18.84 34.66
CA VAL A 21 14.99 -18.18 34.16
C VAL A 21 14.72 -17.26 32.97
N GLU A 22 13.66 -17.50 32.19
CA GLU A 22 13.27 -16.62 31.10
C GLU A 22 12.79 -15.22 31.57
N LYS A 23 12.28 -15.13 32.81
CA LYS A 23 11.84 -13.84 33.41
C LYS A 23 12.96 -13.00 34.00
N LEU A 24 14.18 -13.55 34.11
CA LEU A 24 15.33 -12.90 34.74
C LEU A 24 16.45 -12.53 33.72
N ASN A 25 16.17 -12.64 32.41
CA ASN A 25 17.12 -12.19 31.41
C ASN A 25 17.01 -10.68 31.23
N PRO A 26 17.95 -9.85 31.76
CA PRO A 26 17.88 -8.39 31.63
C PRO A 26 18.06 -7.90 30.19
N PHE A 27 18.37 -8.80 29.25
CA PHE A 27 18.49 -8.51 27.82
C PHE A 27 17.25 -8.96 27.01
N SER A 28 16.28 -9.63 27.64
CA SER A 28 14.99 -9.89 26.99
C SER A 28 14.08 -8.67 27.13
N SER A 29 14.38 -7.60 26.42
CA SER A 29 13.44 -6.51 26.20
C SER A 29 12.35 -6.94 25.23
N SER A 30 11.51 -7.88 25.65
CA SER A 30 10.21 -8.07 25.01
C SER A 30 9.32 -6.89 25.42
N THR A 31 9.51 -5.75 24.78
CA THR A 31 8.49 -4.71 24.79
C THR A 31 7.18 -5.39 24.37
N PRO A 32 6.15 -5.45 25.21
CA PRO A 32 4.91 -6.10 24.84
C PRO A 32 4.45 -5.50 23.50
N LYS A 33 4.32 -6.33 22.46
CA LYS A 33 3.73 -5.84 21.20
C LYS A 33 2.38 -5.26 21.57
N ALA A 34 2.17 -3.99 21.23
CA ALA A 34 0.91 -3.32 21.50
C ALA A 34 -0.23 -4.15 20.88
N LYS A 35 -1.22 -4.49 21.68
CA LYS A 35 -2.37 -5.27 21.21
C LYS A 35 -3.22 -4.40 20.29
N PRO A 36 -3.77 -4.97 19.20
CA PRO A 36 -4.74 -4.26 18.37
C PRO A 36 -5.94 -3.81 19.20
N ALA A 37 -6.41 -2.60 18.93
CA ALA A 37 -7.60 -2.06 19.58
C ALA A 37 -8.81 -2.97 19.34
N GLU A 38 -9.63 -3.18 20.37
CA GLU A 38 -10.91 -3.85 20.23
C GLU A 38 -11.87 -2.99 19.38
N LEU A 39 -12.73 -3.67 18.62
CA LEU A 39 -13.71 -2.98 17.78
C LEU A 39 -14.83 -2.39 18.67
N ALA A 40 -14.77 -1.09 18.90
CA ALA A 40 -15.80 -0.38 19.64
C ALA A 40 -17.17 -0.53 18.97
N SER A 41 -18.22 -0.69 19.77
CA SER A 41 -19.61 -0.61 19.30
C SER A 41 -19.94 0.86 18.98
N PHE A 42 -20.81 1.08 18.00
CA PHE A 42 -21.35 2.39 17.64
C PHE A 42 -22.72 2.22 16.96
N GLN A 43 -23.48 3.29 16.91
CA GLN A 43 -24.71 3.33 16.15
C GLN A 43 -24.39 3.62 14.68
N SER A 44 -24.71 2.72 13.77
CA SER A 44 -24.48 2.91 12.34
C SER A 44 -25.39 4.02 11.80
N THR A 45 -24.78 4.90 10.99
CA THR A 45 -25.46 6.00 10.26
C THR A 45 -25.37 5.83 8.75
N ALA A 46 -24.69 4.77 8.29
CA ALA A 46 -24.50 4.39 6.90
C ALA A 46 -24.45 2.86 6.81
N GLU A 47 -24.36 2.33 5.61
CA GLU A 47 -24.26 0.90 5.36
C GLU A 47 -23.15 0.60 4.37
N VAL A 48 -22.39 -0.49 4.62
CA VAL A 48 -21.48 -1.11 3.65
C VAL A 48 -22.18 -2.34 3.10
N ARG A 49 -22.50 -2.34 1.81
CA ARG A 49 -23.09 -3.46 1.10
C ARG A 49 -22.09 -4.15 0.19
N ALA A 50 -22.14 -5.46 0.13
CA ALA A 50 -21.43 -6.20 -0.90
C ALA A 50 -22.17 -6.01 -2.24
N GLY A 51 -21.50 -5.42 -3.22
CA GLY A 51 -21.99 -5.35 -4.60
C GLY A 51 -21.77 -6.68 -5.30
N TRP A 52 -20.52 -7.10 -5.43
CA TRP A 52 -20.15 -8.41 -5.95
C TRP A 52 -18.86 -8.91 -5.27
N GLN A 53 -18.64 -10.21 -5.37
CA GLN A 53 -17.44 -10.87 -4.88
C GLN A 53 -16.87 -11.81 -5.94
N ALA A 54 -15.53 -11.88 -5.99
CA ALA A 54 -14.79 -12.82 -6.82
C ALA A 54 -13.51 -13.25 -6.10
N SER A 55 -12.75 -14.15 -6.69
CA SER A 55 -11.48 -14.60 -6.12
C SER A 55 -10.45 -14.76 -7.22
N ILE A 56 -9.19 -14.43 -6.93
CA ILE A 56 -8.08 -14.56 -7.89
C ILE A 56 -7.06 -15.62 -7.44
N GLY A 57 -6.71 -15.67 -6.19
CA GLY A 57 -5.68 -16.50 -5.58
C GLY A 57 -4.91 -15.70 -4.51
N SER A 58 -4.17 -16.38 -3.66
CA SER A 58 -3.47 -15.75 -2.54
C SER A 58 -2.36 -14.81 -3.01
N ALA A 59 -2.23 -13.69 -2.33
CA ALA A 59 -1.12 -12.75 -2.50
C ALA A 59 0.19 -13.27 -1.86
N GLY A 60 0.09 -14.19 -0.89
CA GLY A 60 1.24 -14.66 -0.12
C GLY A 60 1.94 -13.54 0.63
N GLU A 61 3.24 -13.44 0.44
CA GLU A 61 4.08 -12.39 1.02
C GLU A 61 4.05 -11.05 0.24
N PHE A 62 3.49 -11.03 -0.96
CA PHE A 62 3.44 -9.84 -1.81
C PHE A 62 2.16 -9.02 -1.59
N THR A 63 2.14 -7.84 -2.17
CA THR A 63 0.96 -6.96 -2.19
C THR A 63 0.52 -6.78 -3.63
N PHE A 64 -0.70 -7.21 -3.94
CA PHE A 64 -1.31 -7.01 -5.24
C PHE A 64 -2.46 -6.02 -5.11
N SER A 65 -2.37 -4.92 -5.85
CA SER A 65 -3.44 -3.94 -5.97
C SER A 65 -4.17 -4.16 -7.30
N PRO A 66 -5.48 -4.38 -7.30
CA PRO A 66 -6.23 -4.55 -8.53
C PRO A 66 -6.26 -3.24 -9.34
N ALA A 67 -6.19 -3.34 -10.66
CA ALA A 67 -6.45 -2.20 -11.53
C ALA A 67 -7.95 -2.11 -11.85
N VAL A 68 -8.51 -0.91 -11.71
CA VAL A 68 -9.91 -0.62 -12.05
C VAL A 68 -9.92 0.35 -13.21
N VAL A 69 -10.54 -0.05 -14.32
CA VAL A 69 -10.68 0.78 -15.53
C VAL A 69 -12.14 0.71 -16.00
N GLY A 70 -12.89 1.79 -15.72
CA GLY A 70 -14.35 1.76 -15.86
C GLY A 70 -14.96 0.69 -14.98
N ASP A 71 -15.72 -0.24 -15.57
CA ASP A 71 -16.33 -1.38 -14.86
C ASP A 71 -15.46 -2.64 -14.85
N SER A 72 -14.32 -2.62 -15.53
CA SER A 72 -13.38 -3.74 -15.61
C SER A 72 -12.39 -3.72 -14.45
N VAL A 73 -12.20 -4.87 -13.84
CA VAL A 73 -11.24 -5.10 -12.77
C VAL A 73 -10.22 -6.14 -13.22
N TYR A 74 -8.94 -5.79 -13.16
CA TYR A 74 -7.83 -6.69 -13.42
C TYR A 74 -7.16 -7.03 -12.11
N ALA A 75 -6.99 -8.31 -11.83
CA ALA A 75 -6.40 -8.77 -10.59
C ALA A 75 -5.39 -9.89 -10.82
N ALA A 76 -4.39 -9.96 -9.96
CA ALA A 76 -3.33 -10.94 -10.02
C ALA A 76 -3.08 -11.60 -8.65
N ALA A 77 -2.46 -12.77 -8.68
CA ALA A 77 -2.05 -13.51 -7.49
C ALA A 77 -0.61 -14.02 -7.63
N ARG A 78 -0.02 -14.40 -6.48
CA ARG A 78 1.36 -14.88 -6.40
C ARG A 78 1.63 -16.10 -7.27
N ASP A 79 0.66 -17.00 -7.40
CA ASP A 79 0.78 -18.27 -8.18
C ASP A 79 0.86 -18.05 -9.70
N GLY A 80 0.78 -16.81 -10.19
CA GLY A 80 0.76 -16.47 -11.59
C GLY A 80 -0.65 -16.37 -12.18
N SER A 81 -1.69 -16.48 -11.36
CA SER A 81 -3.05 -16.22 -11.80
C SER A 81 -3.22 -14.73 -12.14
N LEU A 82 -3.77 -14.46 -13.34
CA LEU A 82 -4.14 -13.12 -13.80
C LEU A 82 -5.52 -13.19 -14.45
N ALA A 83 -6.41 -12.27 -14.12
CA ALA A 83 -7.78 -12.29 -14.62
C ALA A 83 -8.38 -10.90 -14.79
N ARG A 84 -9.36 -10.80 -15.69
CA ARG A 84 -10.28 -9.69 -15.83
C ARG A 84 -11.66 -10.10 -15.34
N PHE A 85 -12.29 -9.22 -14.59
CA PHE A 85 -13.66 -9.34 -14.12
C PHE A 85 -14.45 -8.11 -14.56
N ASP A 86 -15.67 -8.33 -15.05
CA ASP A 86 -16.65 -7.28 -15.30
C ASP A 86 -17.88 -7.56 -14.43
N GLY A 87 -18.20 -6.64 -13.50
CA GLY A 87 -19.29 -6.84 -12.53
C GLY A 87 -19.14 -8.12 -11.69
N GLY A 88 -17.90 -8.51 -11.34
CA GLY A 88 -17.55 -9.71 -10.58
C GLY A 88 -17.55 -11.02 -11.39
N ARG A 89 -17.92 -10.98 -12.66
CA ARG A 89 -17.87 -12.15 -13.56
C ARG A 89 -16.55 -12.22 -14.28
N PRO A 90 -15.85 -13.36 -14.30
CA PRO A 90 -14.59 -13.48 -15.04
C PRO A 90 -14.86 -13.39 -16.55
N VAL A 91 -14.19 -12.46 -17.22
CA VAL A 91 -14.18 -12.34 -18.69
C VAL A 91 -13.13 -13.28 -19.25
N TRP A 92 -11.94 -13.25 -18.64
CA TRP A 92 -10.88 -14.20 -18.91
C TRP A 92 -10.03 -14.43 -17.65
N ARG A 93 -9.38 -15.59 -17.58
CA ARG A 93 -8.41 -15.97 -16.55
C ARG A 93 -7.30 -16.76 -17.21
N ILE A 94 -6.06 -16.42 -16.90
CA ILE A 94 -4.87 -17.09 -17.42
C ILE A 94 -3.92 -17.45 -16.28
N GLY A 95 -3.07 -18.44 -16.50
CA GLY A 95 -1.88 -18.71 -15.70
C GLY A 95 -0.66 -18.21 -16.45
N VAL A 96 0.09 -17.29 -15.85
CA VAL A 96 1.29 -16.71 -16.47
C VAL A 96 2.48 -17.69 -16.47
N GLY A 97 2.37 -18.80 -15.74
CA GLY A 97 3.39 -19.86 -15.68
C GLY A 97 4.57 -19.57 -14.79
N GLN A 98 4.53 -18.48 -14.02
CA GLN A 98 5.56 -18.11 -13.05
C GLN A 98 5.01 -17.25 -11.91
N THR A 99 5.78 -17.15 -10.82
CA THR A 99 5.43 -16.34 -9.66
C THR A 99 5.37 -14.86 -10.04
N LEU A 100 4.29 -14.19 -9.65
CA LEU A 100 4.14 -12.75 -9.72
C LEU A 100 4.43 -12.13 -8.35
N SER A 101 4.87 -10.87 -8.34
CA SER A 101 5.17 -10.11 -7.12
C SER A 101 4.69 -8.66 -7.13
N GLY A 102 4.36 -8.12 -8.30
CA GLY A 102 3.85 -6.76 -8.48
C GLY A 102 2.76 -6.70 -9.52
N GLY A 103 1.68 -6.03 -9.22
CA GLY A 103 0.56 -5.89 -10.15
C GLY A 103 -0.71 -5.41 -9.43
N VAL A 104 -1.67 -5.00 -10.19
CA VAL A 104 -1.81 -4.95 -11.67
C VAL A 104 -1.80 -3.50 -12.13
N GLY A 105 -1.12 -3.24 -13.24
CA GLY A 105 -1.26 -1.99 -13.99
C GLY A 105 -2.11 -2.20 -15.24
N SER A 106 -3.04 -1.30 -15.53
CA SER A 106 -3.82 -1.35 -16.77
C SER A 106 -4.39 0.02 -17.12
N ASP A 107 -4.51 0.26 -18.42
CA ASP A 107 -5.28 1.38 -19.02
C ASP A 107 -6.55 0.90 -19.76
N GLY A 108 -6.86 -0.40 -19.67
CA GLY A 108 -7.96 -1.04 -20.40
C GLY A 108 -7.59 -1.60 -21.77
N ARG A 109 -6.38 -1.32 -22.29
CA ARG A 109 -5.82 -1.90 -23.52
C ARG A 109 -4.72 -2.90 -23.20
N LEU A 110 -3.86 -2.56 -22.26
CA LEU A 110 -2.75 -3.38 -21.81
C LEU A 110 -2.92 -3.70 -20.31
N VAL A 111 -2.49 -4.89 -19.90
CA VAL A 111 -2.38 -5.33 -18.51
C VAL A 111 -0.93 -5.68 -18.24
N VAL A 112 -0.32 -5.09 -17.22
CA VAL A 112 1.10 -5.26 -16.91
C VAL A 112 1.27 -5.76 -15.49
N VAL A 113 2.11 -6.80 -15.33
CA VAL A 113 2.50 -7.37 -14.03
C VAL A 113 4.01 -7.56 -13.95
N GLY A 114 4.52 -7.72 -12.76
CA GLY A 114 5.94 -7.91 -12.51
C GLY A 114 6.25 -9.14 -11.67
N THR A 115 7.49 -9.60 -11.77
CA THR A 115 7.98 -10.80 -11.10
C THR A 115 9.09 -10.50 -10.07
N PRO A 116 9.35 -11.44 -9.12
CA PRO A 116 10.47 -11.29 -8.19
C PRO A 116 11.85 -11.31 -8.86
N LYS A 117 11.90 -11.74 -10.12
CA LYS A 117 13.14 -11.80 -10.92
C LYS A 117 13.34 -10.58 -11.83
N GLY A 118 12.46 -9.57 -11.71
CA GLY A 118 12.53 -8.33 -12.50
C GLY A 118 12.00 -8.48 -13.92
N GLU A 119 11.23 -9.52 -14.23
CA GLU A 119 10.53 -9.60 -15.51
C GLU A 119 9.25 -8.75 -15.43
N VAL A 120 8.95 -8.06 -16.51
CA VAL A 120 7.75 -7.28 -16.75
C VAL A 120 7.00 -7.98 -17.87
N LEU A 121 5.77 -8.36 -17.59
CA LEU A 121 4.93 -9.13 -18.51
C LEU A 121 3.70 -8.31 -18.86
N ALA A 122 3.42 -8.17 -20.14
CA ALA A 122 2.30 -7.41 -20.64
C ALA A 122 1.35 -8.30 -21.45
N PHE A 123 0.07 -8.06 -21.26
CA PHE A 123 -1.02 -8.85 -21.85
C PHE A 123 -2.06 -7.91 -22.44
N ASP A 124 -2.71 -8.34 -23.52
CA ASP A 124 -3.87 -7.68 -24.10
C ASP A 124 -5.03 -7.71 -23.09
N ALA A 125 -5.57 -6.54 -22.75
CA ALA A 125 -6.60 -6.40 -21.73
C ALA A 125 -7.95 -7.01 -22.13
N ALA A 126 -8.22 -7.17 -23.43
CA ALA A 126 -9.47 -7.72 -23.92
C ALA A 126 -9.53 -9.25 -23.79
N ASN A 127 -8.39 -9.94 -23.99
CA ASN A 127 -8.38 -11.41 -24.12
C ASN A 127 -7.30 -12.13 -23.30
N GLY A 128 -6.41 -11.41 -22.60
CA GLY A 128 -5.36 -11.98 -21.78
C GLY A 128 -4.19 -12.59 -22.55
N ARG A 129 -4.08 -12.39 -23.87
CA ARG A 129 -2.93 -12.89 -24.66
C ARG A 129 -1.69 -12.08 -24.32
N GLU A 130 -0.54 -12.76 -24.22
CA GLU A 130 0.74 -12.10 -24.02
C GLU A 130 1.07 -11.18 -25.21
N SER A 131 1.36 -9.90 -24.89
CA SER A 131 1.73 -8.88 -25.87
C SER A 131 3.25 -8.77 -25.99
N TRP A 132 3.94 -8.58 -24.88
CA TRP A 132 5.39 -8.45 -24.83
C TRP A 132 5.95 -8.78 -23.44
N LYS A 133 7.26 -8.97 -23.40
CA LYS A 133 8.06 -9.12 -22.17
C LYS A 133 9.21 -8.12 -22.17
N ALA A 134 9.52 -7.60 -20.97
CA ALA A 134 10.70 -6.77 -20.74
C ALA A 134 11.37 -7.16 -19.42
N ARG A 135 12.49 -6.50 -19.10
CA ARG A 135 13.23 -6.76 -17.88
C ARG A 135 13.73 -5.46 -17.25
N VAL A 136 13.62 -5.39 -15.92
CA VAL A 136 14.18 -4.34 -15.07
C VAL A 136 15.37 -4.86 -14.27
N SER A 137 16.04 -3.98 -13.54
CA SER A 137 17.30 -4.30 -12.84
C SER A 137 17.13 -5.11 -11.54
N SER A 138 15.94 -5.14 -10.96
CA SER A 138 15.64 -5.82 -9.70
C SER A 138 14.20 -6.30 -9.69
N GLU A 139 13.75 -6.91 -8.61
CA GLU A 139 12.36 -7.34 -8.40
C GLU A 139 11.34 -6.23 -8.68
N VAL A 140 10.14 -6.60 -9.12
CA VAL A 140 9.00 -5.69 -9.27
C VAL A 140 7.99 -5.99 -8.17
N LEU A 141 7.88 -5.12 -7.16
CA LEU A 141 7.01 -5.32 -6.01
C LEU A 141 5.73 -4.48 -6.06
N ALA A 142 5.75 -3.41 -6.85
CA ALA A 142 4.62 -2.51 -7.00
C ALA A 142 3.84 -2.79 -8.28
N ALA A 143 2.58 -2.37 -8.30
CA ALA A 143 1.81 -2.35 -9.53
C ALA A 143 2.47 -1.39 -10.54
N PRO A 144 2.74 -1.83 -11.79
CA PRO A 144 3.10 -0.92 -12.87
C PRO A 144 1.99 0.10 -13.14
N VAL A 145 2.32 1.17 -13.84
CA VAL A 145 1.34 2.15 -14.33
C VAL A 145 1.36 2.14 -15.85
N VAL A 146 0.18 2.04 -16.48
CA VAL A 146 0.03 2.16 -17.94
C VAL A 146 -0.65 3.48 -18.22
N ALA A 147 0.05 4.39 -18.86
CA ALA A 147 -0.46 5.73 -19.19
C ALA A 147 0.40 6.41 -20.26
N GLU A 148 -0.18 7.29 -21.05
CA GLU A 148 0.50 8.14 -22.05
C GLU A 148 1.38 7.32 -23.02
N GLY A 149 0.94 6.11 -23.41
CA GLY A 149 1.67 5.22 -24.32
C GLY A 149 2.87 4.53 -23.70
N LEU A 150 2.95 4.51 -22.37
CA LEU A 150 4.02 3.89 -21.59
C LEU A 150 3.50 2.89 -20.58
N ALA A 151 4.25 1.81 -20.38
CA ALA A 151 4.22 1.01 -19.16
C ALA A 151 5.37 1.46 -18.25
N ILE A 152 5.04 2.06 -17.11
CA ILE A 152 6.01 2.64 -16.19
C ILE A 152 6.16 1.68 -15.01
N VAL A 153 7.38 1.22 -14.78
CA VAL A 153 7.68 0.16 -13.80
C VAL A 153 8.75 0.64 -12.84
N ARG A 154 8.50 0.48 -11.55
CA ARG A 154 9.50 0.66 -10.52
C ARG A 154 10.10 -0.68 -10.11
N SER A 155 11.43 -0.77 -10.09
CA SER A 155 12.17 -1.93 -9.57
C SER A 155 12.56 -1.73 -8.09
N GLY A 156 12.83 -2.84 -7.40
CA GLY A 156 13.15 -2.85 -5.97
C GLY A 156 14.41 -2.05 -5.60
N ASP A 157 15.32 -1.83 -6.55
CA ASP A 157 16.50 -0.95 -6.42
C ASP A 157 16.18 0.53 -6.66
N SER A 158 14.91 0.90 -6.61
CA SER A 158 14.39 2.28 -6.76
C SER A 158 14.60 2.91 -8.14
N ARG A 159 14.94 2.15 -9.18
CA ARG A 159 14.94 2.64 -10.56
C ARG A 159 13.52 2.65 -11.12
N ILE A 160 13.26 3.59 -12.02
CA ILE A 160 11.98 3.68 -12.73
C ILE A 160 12.25 3.56 -14.23
N PHE A 161 11.51 2.67 -14.86
CA PHE A 161 11.64 2.35 -16.28
C PHE A 161 10.36 2.76 -16.99
N GLY A 162 10.50 3.43 -18.13
CA GLY A 162 9.43 3.64 -19.10
C GLY A 162 9.63 2.73 -20.29
N PHE A 163 8.68 1.84 -20.53
CA PHE A 163 8.61 0.97 -21.69
C PHE A 163 7.54 1.45 -22.65
N ASP A 164 7.77 1.34 -23.93
CA ASP A 164 6.74 1.57 -24.94
C ASP A 164 5.58 0.59 -24.72
N GLU A 165 4.36 1.11 -24.70
CA GLU A 165 3.15 0.31 -24.44
C GLU A 165 2.94 -0.77 -25.50
N THR A 166 3.36 -0.53 -26.75
CA THR A 166 3.06 -1.41 -27.90
C THR A 166 4.00 -2.59 -28.05
N ASP A 167 5.31 -2.41 -27.76
CA ASP A 167 6.33 -3.43 -28.04
C ASP A 167 7.26 -3.72 -26.86
N GLY A 168 7.08 -3.05 -25.72
CA GLY A 168 7.89 -3.24 -24.53
C GLY A 168 9.33 -2.75 -24.64
N LYS A 169 9.69 -2.00 -25.70
CA LYS A 169 11.01 -1.41 -25.79
C LYS A 169 11.21 -0.33 -24.74
N ARG A 170 12.34 -0.38 -24.04
CA ARG A 170 12.68 0.65 -23.05
C ARG A 170 12.91 1.99 -23.72
N ARG A 171 12.09 2.97 -23.37
CA ARG A 171 12.19 4.36 -23.84
C ARG A 171 13.18 5.15 -22.99
N TRP A 172 13.14 4.95 -21.67
CA TRP A 172 14.01 5.63 -20.71
C TRP A 172 14.15 4.83 -19.41
N VAL A 173 15.14 5.19 -18.62
CA VAL A 173 15.31 4.76 -17.25
C VAL A 173 15.74 5.97 -16.40
N TYR A 174 15.07 6.15 -15.26
CA TYR A 174 15.47 7.08 -14.23
C TYR A 174 16.18 6.33 -13.10
N GLN A 175 17.35 6.84 -12.71
CA GLN A 175 18.16 6.30 -11.63
C GLN A 175 18.69 7.43 -10.76
N ARG A 176 18.75 7.21 -9.46
CA ARG A 176 19.39 8.09 -8.50
C ARG A 176 20.17 7.29 -7.46
N SER A 177 21.10 7.93 -6.75
CA SER A 177 21.70 7.35 -5.54
C SER A 177 20.66 7.37 -4.41
N THR A 178 20.59 6.27 -3.67
CA THR A 178 19.72 6.10 -2.51
C THR A 178 20.56 5.93 -1.25
N PRO A 179 20.02 6.24 -0.05
CA PRO A 179 20.69 5.91 1.20
C PRO A 179 21.05 4.43 1.28
N ALA A 180 22.10 4.09 2.03
CA ALA A 180 22.53 2.71 2.23
C ALA A 180 21.48 1.85 2.93
N LEU A 181 20.65 2.46 3.78
CA LEU A 181 19.52 1.82 4.45
C LEU A 181 18.22 2.48 4.01
N SER A 182 17.29 1.67 3.56
CA SER A 182 15.93 2.09 3.17
C SER A 182 14.93 0.97 3.42
N LEU A 183 13.67 1.34 3.54
CA LEU A 183 12.59 0.35 3.67
C LEU A 183 12.36 -0.37 2.34
N ARG A 184 12.28 -1.71 2.41
CA ARG A 184 11.75 -2.49 1.29
C ARG A 184 10.24 -2.30 1.24
N SER A 185 9.76 -1.57 0.25
CA SER A 185 8.35 -1.23 0.09
C SER A 185 7.83 -1.62 -1.29
N ALA A 186 6.52 -1.89 -1.36
CA ALA A 186 5.81 -2.12 -2.62
C ALA A 186 5.23 -0.81 -3.18
N VAL A 187 5.88 0.33 -2.92
CA VAL A 187 5.42 1.62 -3.43
C VAL A 187 5.67 1.73 -4.93
N GLY A 188 4.62 2.04 -5.67
CA GLY A 188 4.68 2.29 -7.11
C GLY A 188 4.94 3.74 -7.47
N VAL A 189 4.42 4.12 -8.61
CA VAL A 189 4.44 5.48 -9.15
C VAL A 189 3.03 5.92 -9.52
N VAL A 190 2.83 7.22 -9.72
CA VAL A 190 1.54 7.78 -10.14
C VAL A 190 1.74 8.58 -11.42
N ALA A 191 1.05 8.24 -12.48
CA ALA A 191 1.01 9.06 -13.70
C ALA A 191 0.09 10.28 -13.48
N ALA A 192 0.60 11.46 -13.78
CA ALA A 192 -0.10 12.74 -13.65
C ALA A 192 0.12 13.58 -14.93
N GLY A 193 -0.68 13.30 -15.96
CA GLY A 193 -0.48 13.88 -17.28
C GLY A 193 0.90 13.56 -17.84
N ARG A 194 1.68 14.57 -18.19
CA ARG A 194 3.00 14.41 -18.82
C ARG A 194 4.12 14.03 -17.86
N VAL A 195 3.84 13.83 -16.57
CA VAL A 195 4.84 13.44 -15.57
C VAL A 195 4.41 12.22 -14.81
N THR A 196 5.40 11.51 -14.32
CA THR A 196 5.26 10.42 -13.35
C THR A 196 5.79 10.91 -12.00
N LEU A 197 4.97 10.79 -10.96
CA LEU A 197 5.32 11.11 -9.59
C LEU A 197 5.81 9.86 -8.87
N ALA A 198 6.95 9.98 -8.20
CA ALA A 198 7.56 8.86 -7.49
C ALA A 198 8.16 9.31 -6.15
N GLY A 199 7.80 8.58 -5.09
CA GLY A 199 8.44 8.70 -3.78
C GLY A 199 9.73 7.90 -3.74
N PHE A 200 10.74 8.37 -3.02
CA PHE A 200 12.05 7.71 -2.91
C PHE A 200 12.52 7.63 -1.47
N PRO A 201 13.49 6.73 -1.20
CA PRO A 201 14.24 6.74 0.05
C PRO A 201 14.89 8.10 0.34
N GLY A 202 15.07 8.41 1.62
CA GLY A 202 15.57 9.69 2.09
C GLY A 202 14.56 10.83 2.00
N GLY A 203 13.26 10.48 1.99
CA GLY A 203 12.15 11.43 2.06
C GLY A 203 11.94 12.29 0.82
N LYS A 204 12.30 11.79 -0.35
CA LYS A 204 12.24 12.53 -1.61
C LYS A 204 10.97 12.19 -2.41
N LEU A 205 10.42 13.19 -3.07
CA LEU A 205 9.36 13.06 -4.06
C LEU A 205 9.81 13.75 -5.35
N LEU A 206 9.63 13.09 -6.49
CA LEU A 206 10.04 13.58 -7.79
C LEU A 206 8.88 13.58 -8.77
N ALA A 207 8.90 14.55 -9.68
CA ALA A 207 8.18 14.49 -10.94
C ALA A 207 9.18 14.19 -12.06
N ILE A 208 8.90 13.15 -12.83
CA ILE A 208 9.75 12.64 -13.92
C ILE A 208 8.98 12.81 -15.22
N ALA A 209 9.58 13.43 -16.22
CA ALA A 209 8.95 13.63 -17.51
C ALA A 209 8.74 12.31 -18.25
N ASN A 210 7.52 12.03 -18.69
CA ASN A 210 7.17 10.76 -19.35
C ASN A 210 7.86 10.57 -20.70
N ASN A 211 8.17 11.65 -21.41
CA ASN A 211 8.77 11.58 -22.75
C ASN A 211 10.24 11.12 -22.77
N ASN A 212 11.02 11.42 -21.71
CA ASN A 212 12.46 11.16 -21.71
C ASN A 212 13.03 10.69 -20.37
N GLY A 213 12.21 10.58 -19.30
CA GLY A 213 12.67 10.15 -17.98
C GLY A 213 13.49 11.19 -17.20
N ALA A 214 13.54 12.45 -17.63
CA ALA A 214 14.27 13.51 -16.91
C ALA A 214 13.47 13.98 -15.70
N ALA A 215 14.16 14.32 -14.61
CA ALA A 215 13.52 14.96 -13.46
C ALA A 215 13.05 16.38 -13.85
N VAL A 216 11.77 16.68 -13.61
CA VAL A 216 11.18 18.00 -13.80
C VAL A 216 11.39 18.83 -12.54
N TRP A 217 11.08 18.26 -11.38
CA TRP A 217 11.36 18.81 -10.07
C TRP A 217 11.59 17.70 -9.05
N GLU A 218 12.35 18.02 -8.02
CA GLU A 218 12.58 17.18 -6.84
C GLU A 218 12.28 18.00 -5.59
N VAL A 219 11.55 17.42 -4.65
CA VAL A 219 11.23 18.05 -3.37
C VAL A 219 11.53 17.11 -2.21
N THR A 220 11.71 17.67 -1.03
CA THR A 220 11.94 16.93 0.20
C THR A 220 10.63 16.93 1.01
N VAL A 221 10.01 15.75 1.13
CA VAL A 221 8.85 15.52 2.00
C VAL A 221 9.29 15.50 3.46
N ALA A 222 10.38 14.77 3.74
CA ALA A 222 10.94 14.64 5.07
C ALA A 222 12.47 14.61 5.02
N LEU A 223 13.11 15.16 6.05
CA LEU A 223 14.55 15.07 6.23
C LEU A 223 14.87 13.93 7.20
N PRO A 224 15.85 13.06 6.90
CA PRO A 224 16.38 12.09 7.85
C PRO A 224 16.82 12.76 9.15
N LYS A 225 16.32 12.28 10.29
CA LYS A 225 16.64 12.80 11.62
C LYS A 225 16.98 11.64 12.55
N GLY A 226 17.98 11.79 13.41
CA GLY A 226 18.34 10.79 14.41
C GLY A 226 19.85 10.60 14.54
N ALA A 227 20.26 9.91 15.58
CA ALA A 227 21.63 9.58 15.89
C ALA A 227 22.09 8.31 15.17
N THR A 228 21.18 7.35 14.98
CA THR A 228 21.46 6.06 14.34
C THR A 228 20.97 6.02 12.90
N GLU A 229 21.52 5.12 12.09
CA GLU A 229 21.06 4.90 10.71
C GLU A 229 19.57 4.49 10.64
N LEU A 230 19.09 3.69 11.62
CA LEU A 230 17.69 3.28 11.70
C LEU A 230 16.75 4.48 11.97
N GLU A 231 17.15 5.39 12.84
CA GLU A 231 16.39 6.60 13.11
C GLU A 231 16.36 7.57 11.93
N ARG A 232 17.37 7.49 11.06
CA ARG A 232 17.48 8.31 9.84
C ARG A 232 16.70 7.81 8.64
N VAL A 233 16.06 6.61 8.75
CA VAL A 233 15.18 6.15 7.69
C VAL A 233 13.97 7.07 7.59
N ALA A 234 13.86 7.85 6.53
CA ALA A 234 12.77 8.78 6.26
C ALA A 234 12.32 8.60 4.81
N ASP A 235 11.59 7.52 4.53
CA ASP A 235 11.30 7.09 3.17
C ASP A 235 9.85 7.41 2.78
N VAL A 236 9.64 7.86 1.54
CA VAL A 236 8.30 7.96 0.96
C VAL A 236 7.92 6.57 0.47
N THR A 237 7.18 5.83 1.30
CA THR A 237 6.82 4.42 1.11
C THR A 237 5.39 4.19 0.65
N SER A 238 4.67 5.26 0.34
CA SER A 238 3.29 5.24 -0.16
C SER A 238 3.14 6.03 -1.44
N LEU A 239 2.08 5.75 -2.19
CA LEU A 239 1.78 6.50 -3.40
C LEU A 239 1.48 7.97 -3.08
N PRO A 240 2.07 8.93 -3.81
CA PRO A 240 1.61 10.31 -3.75
C PRO A 240 0.17 10.40 -4.28
N VAL A 241 -0.57 11.41 -3.85
CA VAL A 241 -1.90 11.70 -4.38
C VAL A 241 -1.92 13.01 -5.12
N VAL A 242 -2.77 13.08 -6.14
CA VAL A 242 -2.92 14.26 -7.00
C VAL A 242 -4.37 14.69 -7.04
N SER A 243 -4.61 15.96 -6.83
CA SER A 243 -5.95 16.56 -6.97
C SER A 243 -5.83 17.96 -7.55
N GLY A 244 -6.17 18.10 -8.85
CA GLY A 244 -5.88 19.32 -9.60
C GLY A 244 -4.38 19.57 -9.67
N ASN A 245 -3.94 20.74 -9.24
CA ASN A 245 -2.53 21.11 -9.18
C ASN A 245 -1.87 20.83 -7.82
N VAL A 246 -2.53 20.12 -6.92
CA VAL A 246 -1.98 19.77 -5.61
C VAL A 246 -1.47 18.33 -5.62
N VAL A 247 -0.22 18.14 -5.21
CA VAL A 247 0.41 16.84 -5.01
C VAL A 247 0.73 16.69 -3.53
N CYS A 248 0.25 15.62 -2.88
CA CYS A 248 0.59 15.35 -1.48
C CYS A 248 1.28 13.98 -1.35
N ALA A 249 2.21 13.90 -0.40
CA ALA A 249 2.94 12.68 -0.07
C ALA A 249 3.16 12.56 1.45
N ALA A 250 3.31 11.32 1.91
CA ALA A 250 3.66 10.99 3.28
C ALA A 250 4.97 10.21 3.32
N ALA A 251 5.78 10.44 4.35
CA ALA A 251 7.00 9.71 4.60
C ALA A 251 6.93 8.96 5.93
N PHE A 252 7.47 7.74 5.93
CA PHE A 252 7.75 6.98 7.16
C PHE A 252 8.80 7.72 7.99
N GLN A 253 8.64 7.74 9.31
CA GLN A 253 9.45 8.51 10.28
C GLN A 253 9.63 9.99 9.89
N GLY A 254 8.64 10.58 9.22
CA GLY A 254 8.81 11.88 8.61
C GLY A 254 7.59 12.78 8.69
N ARG A 255 7.17 13.23 7.55
CA ARG A 255 6.16 14.26 7.36
C ARG A 255 5.09 13.86 6.36
N VAL A 256 3.95 14.50 6.46
CA VAL A 256 2.99 14.68 5.38
C VAL A 256 3.17 16.09 4.83
N ALA A 257 3.27 16.22 3.52
CA ALA A 257 3.43 17.51 2.86
C ALA A 257 2.64 17.56 1.55
N CYS A 258 2.13 18.74 1.22
CA CYS A 258 1.53 19.03 -0.07
C CYS A 258 2.31 20.10 -0.82
N PHE A 259 2.34 19.96 -2.13
CA PHE A 259 3.15 20.74 -3.05
C PHE A 259 2.30 21.24 -4.22
N ASP A 260 2.70 22.33 -4.82
CA ASP A 260 2.23 22.73 -6.13
C ASP A 260 2.77 21.75 -7.19
N GLY A 261 1.88 21.13 -7.93
CA GLY A 261 2.23 20.06 -8.87
C GLY A 261 3.06 20.52 -10.07
N ALA A 262 2.95 21.78 -10.46
CA ALA A 262 3.71 22.33 -11.59
C ALA A 262 5.15 22.70 -11.19
N SER A 263 5.32 23.35 -10.05
CA SER A 263 6.61 23.90 -9.60
C SER A 263 7.33 23.06 -8.56
N GLY A 264 6.63 22.18 -7.84
CA GLY A 264 7.16 21.47 -6.66
C GLY A 264 7.24 22.35 -5.41
N ASN A 265 6.79 23.60 -5.43
CA ASN A 265 6.82 24.46 -4.25
C ASN A 265 5.96 23.89 -3.12
N THR A 266 6.50 23.88 -1.89
CA THR A 266 5.75 23.40 -0.72
C THR A 266 4.59 24.34 -0.41
N LEU A 267 3.38 23.79 -0.38
CA LEU A 267 2.19 24.51 0.07
C LEU A 267 2.10 24.49 1.59
N TRP A 268 2.25 23.30 2.17
CA TRP A 268 2.34 23.10 3.61
C TRP A 268 3.01 21.77 3.94
N SER A 269 3.48 21.62 5.18
CA SER A 269 4.00 20.35 5.70
C SER A 269 3.67 20.19 7.17
N ARG A 270 3.54 18.93 7.63
CA ARG A 270 3.19 18.59 9.00
C ARG A 270 3.98 17.36 9.46
N ASP A 271 4.51 17.39 10.68
CA ASP A 271 5.17 16.24 11.29
C ASP A 271 4.13 15.15 11.58
N MET A 272 4.20 14.06 10.83
CA MET A 272 3.30 12.90 10.91
C MET A 272 3.92 11.75 10.11
N SER A 273 4.20 10.64 10.77
CA SER A 273 4.74 9.45 10.12
C SER A 273 3.62 8.60 9.53
N SER A 274 3.77 8.20 8.27
CA SER A 274 2.87 7.27 7.61
C SER A 274 3.63 6.39 6.61
N SER A 275 3.51 5.08 6.77
CA SER A 275 4.04 4.09 5.85
C SER A 275 3.01 3.62 4.81
N VAL A 276 1.73 3.75 5.10
CA VAL A 276 0.64 3.29 4.22
C VAL A 276 0.04 4.41 3.36
N GLY A 277 0.17 5.67 3.79
CA GLY A 277 -0.13 6.82 2.93
C GLY A 277 -1.42 7.56 3.21
N LEU A 278 -1.90 8.21 2.18
CA LEU A 278 -2.93 9.24 2.27
C LEU A 278 -3.86 9.23 1.05
N ASP A 279 -5.01 9.86 1.18
CA ASP A 279 -5.90 10.22 0.09
C ASP A 279 -6.35 11.68 0.22
N ILE A 280 -6.92 12.25 -0.82
CA ILE A 280 -7.31 13.66 -0.88
C ILE A 280 -8.66 13.84 -1.55
N ASP A 281 -9.47 14.73 -0.99
CA ASP A 281 -10.66 15.24 -1.68
C ASP A 281 -10.59 16.76 -1.89
N ASN A 282 -11.72 17.38 -2.14
CA ASN A 282 -11.79 18.83 -2.39
C ASN A 282 -11.61 19.68 -1.12
N ARG A 283 -11.68 19.10 0.10
CA ARG A 283 -11.57 19.82 1.39
C ARG A 283 -10.46 19.32 2.29
N TYR A 284 -10.18 18.00 2.26
CA TYR A 284 -9.32 17.37 3.25
C TYR A 284 -8.26 16.47 2.59
N VAL A 285 -7.15 16.32 3.31
CA VAL A 285 -6.16 15.28 3.12
C VAL A 285 -6.34 14.29 4.27
N TYR A 286 -6.60 13.02 3.95
CA TYR A 286 -6.76 11.95 4.91
C TYR A 286 -5.48 11.15 5.00
N VAL A 287 -5.02 10.85 6.20
CA VAL A 287 -3.75 10.14 6.43
C VAL A 287 -3.97 9.03 7.44
N THR A 288 -3.52 7.83 7.14
CA THR A 288 -3.35 6.78 8.14
C THR A 288 -1.95 6.85 8.71
N ASP A 289 -1.81 7.11 10.01
CA ASP A 289 -0.50 7.15 10.67
C ASP A 289 0.01 5.75 11.04
N ASP A 290 1.30 5.63 11.35
CA ASP A 290 1.93 4.34 11.69
C ASP A 290 1.43 3.69 12.99
N LYS A 291 0.64 4.41 13.79
CA LYS A 291 -0.04 3.89 14.98
C LYS A 291 -1.42 3.35 14.67
N GLY A 292 -1.91 3.54 13.44
CA GLY A 292 -3.23 3.12 12.98
C GLY A 292 -4.34 4.12 13.31
N ALA A 293 -4.01 5.40 13.49
CA ALA A 293 -5.01 6.45 13.54
C ALA A 293 -5.23 7.06 12.15
N VAL A 294 -6.48 7.39 11.83
CA VAL A 294 -6.86 8.15 10.64
C VAL A 294 -7.02 9.62 11.01
N HIS A 295 -6.38 10.48 10.25
CA HIS A 295 -6.45 11.93 10.41
C HIS A 295 -7.10 12.57 9.20
N ALA A 296 -7.90 13.61 9.41
CA ALA A 296 -8.23 14.58 8.37
C ALA A 296 -7.51 15.90 8.64
N LEU A 297 -6.85 16.38 7.60
CA LEU A 297 -6.15 17.65 7.61
C LEU A 297 -6.85 18.58 6.60
N ASP A 298 -6.94 19.84 6.90
CA ASP A 298 -7.42 20.84 5.93
C ASP A 298 -6.50 20.85 4.70
N ARG A 299 -7.07 20.74 3.53
CA ARG A 299 -6.33 20.61 2.27
C ARG A 299 -5.38 21.77 1.99
N ASN A 300 -5.77 22.99 2.38
CA ASN A 300 -5.04 24.21 2.01
C ASN A 300 -3.95 24.57 3.03
N SER A 301 -4.16 24.24 4.31
CA SER A 301 -3.27 24.66 5.40
C SER A 301 -2.57 23.49 6.11
N GLY A 302 -3.03 22.26 5.93
CA GLY A 302 -2.56 21.10 6.70
C GLY A 302 -3.01 21.13 8.17
N ALA A 303 -3.91 22.04 8.58
CA ALA A 303 -4.44 22.08 9.92
C ALA A 303 -5.25 20.82 10.26
N SER A 304 -5.12 20.33 11.51
CA SER A 304 -5.87 19.16 11.95
C SER A 304 -7.35 19.49 12.06
N VAL A 305 -8.20 18.68 11.41
CA VAL A 305 -9.66 18.80 11.48
C VAL A 305 -10.19 17.78 12.49
N TRP A 306 -9.85 16.50 12.29
CA TRP A 306 -10.20 15.45 13.23
C TRP A 306 -9.15 14.32 13.22
N LYS A 307 -9.21 13.49 14.26
CA LYS A 307 -8.42 12.27 14.41
C LYS A 307 -9.31 11.14 14.90
N GLN A 308 -9.23 9.97 14.28
CA GLN A 308 -9.85 8.73 14.72
C GLN A 308 -8.77 7.71 15.09
N ASP A 309 -8.60 7.41 16.38
CA ASP A 309 -7.56 6.52 16.92
C ASP A 309 -8.06 5.18 17.49
N LYS A 310 -9.37 4.93 17.42
CA LYS A 310 -9.97 3.67 17.90
C LYS A 310 -9.67 2.45 17.03
N LEU A 311 -8.87 2.61 15.97
CA LEU A 311 -8.34 1.53 15.13
C LEU A 311 -6.83 1.30 15.37
N ALA A 312 -6.28 1.80 16.46
CA ALA A 312 -4.87 1.69 16.78
C ALA A 312 -4.37 0.24 16.72
N GLN A 313 -3.19 0.03 16.10
CA GLN A 313 -2.51 -1.26 15.94
C GLN A 313 -3.31 -2.32 15.16
N ARG A 314 -4.34 -1.93 14.40
CA ARG A 314 -5.11 -2.84 13.56
C ARG A 314 -4.56 -2.99 12.15
N GLY A 315 -3.39 -2.43 11.85
CA GLY A 315 -2.79 -2.52 10.52
C GLY A 315 -3.73 -2.05 9.43
N ILE A 316 -4.33 -0.86 9.64
CA ILE A 316 -5.31 -0.32 8.70
C ILE A 316 -4.64 0.17 7.42
N SER A 317 -5.34 0.03 6.32
CA SER A 317 -4.91 0.39 4.99
C SER A 317 -4.77 1.91 4.80
N ARG A 318 -4.25 2.31 3.63
CA ARG A 318 -4.41 3.65 3.10
C ARG A 318 -5.89 4.04 3.12
N PRO A 319 -6.23 5.29 3.48
CA PRO A 319 -7.61 5.76 3.41
C PRO A 319 -8.05 5.92 1.95
N LEU A 320 -9.35 5.76 1.71
CA LEU A 320 -10.01 6.06 0.44
C LEU A 320 -11.18 7.01 0.70
N ALA A 321 -11.13 8.20 0.13
CA ALA A 321 -12.21 9.17 0.22
C ALA A 321 -13.40 8.76 -0.68
N LEU A 322 -14.59 8.58 -0.13
CA LEU A 322 -15.80 8.14 -0.80
C LEU A 322 -16.98 9.08 -0.47
N GLY A 323 -17.10 10.17 -1.19
CA GLY A 323 -18.17 11.12 -1.01
C GLY A 323 -18.22 11.72 0.40
N SER A 324 -19.22 11.35 1.21
CA SER A 324 -19.38 11.80 2.59
C SER A 324 -18.63 10.92 3.60
N HIS A 325 -17.87 9.94 3.16
CA HIS A 325 -17.16 8.98 4.01
C HIS A 325 -15.69 8.83 3.63
N VAL A 326 -14.91 8.30 4.56
CA VAL A 326 -13.55 7.81 4.35
C VAL A 326 -13.52 6.34 4.71
N MET A 327 -13.07 5.51 3.80
CA MET A 327 -12.95 4.06 4.01
C MET A 327 -11.53 3.69 4.37
N VAL A 328 -11.38 2.79 5.34
CA VAL A 328 -10.15 2.03 5.62
C VAL A 328 -10.50 0.57 5.86
N ALA A 329 -9.56 -0.33 5.62
CA ALA A 329 -9.71 -1.75 5.90
C ALA A 329 -8.58 -2.25 6.80
N ASP A 330 -8.79 -3.33 7.54
CA ASP A 330 -7.84 -3.78 8.55
C ASP A 330 -7.29 -5.21 8.31
N TYR A 331 -6.41 -5.66 9.24
CA TYR A 331 -5.77 -6.97 9.16
C TYR A 331 -6.71 -8.17 9.34
N GLN A 332 -7.95 -7.96 9.78
CA GLN A 332 -9.00 -8.97 9.89
C GLN A 332 -10.01 -8.89 8.75
N GLY A 333 -9.72 -8.07 7.72
CA GLY A 333 -10.63 -7.89 6.60
C GLY A 333 -11.89 -7.10 6.94
N VAL A 334 -11.86 -6.36 8.05
CA VAL A 334 -12.97 -5.47 8.42
C VAL A 334 -12.81 -4.14 7.71
N VAL A 335 -13.86 -3.70 7.04
CA VAL A 335 -13.93 -2.40 6.37
C VAL A 335 -14.67 -1.43 7.27
N HIS A 336 -14.07 -0.27 7.50
CA HIS A 336 -14.62 0.80 8.34
C HIS A 336 -14.92 2.02 7.47
N LEU A 337 -16.14 2.54 7.58
CA LEU A 337 -16.50 3.86 7.06
C LEU A 337 -16.48 4.86 8.20
N LEU A 338 -15.73 5.93 8.00
CA LEU A 338 -15.65 7.09 8.89
C LEU A 338 -16.40 8.25 8.24
N ARG A 339 -17.15 9.01 9.02
CA ARG A 339 -17.76 10.24 8.50
C ARG A 339 -16.68 11.24 8.11
N ARG A 340 -16.85 11.84 6.97
CA ARG A 340 -15.91 12.82 6.39
C ARG A 340 -15.68 14.03 7.31
N GLU A 341 -16.73 14.50 7.99
CA GLU A 341 -16.73 15.79 8.68
C GLU A 341 -16.08 15.70 10.08
N ASP A 342 -16.18 14.56 10.76
CA ASP A 342 -15.75 14.44 12.15
C ASP A 342 -14.98 13.14 12.48
N GLY A 343 -14.82 12.24 11.49
CA GLY A 343 -14.12 10.96 11.67
C GLY A 343 -14.85 9.93 12.53
N ALA A 344 -16.12 10.16 12.91
CA ALA A 344 -16.88 9.17 13.65
C ALA A 344 -17.18 7.95 12.78
N PHE A 345 -17.27 6.75 13.39
CA PHE A 345 -17.69 5.55 12.68
C PHE A 345 -19.11 5.73 12.13
N ALA A 346 -19.26 5.49 10.83
CA ALA A 346 -20.55 5.52 10.13
C ALA A 346 -21.08 4.11 9.88
N ALA A 347 -20.22 3.21 9.41
CA ALA A 347 -20.57 1.82 9.15
C ALA A 347 -19.36 0.91 9.27
N ARG A 348 -19.63 -0.39 9.33
CA ARG A 348 -18.64 -1.46 9.30
C ARG A 348 -19.12 -2.59 8.43
N GLY A 349 -18.22 -3.14 7.59
CA GLY A 349 -18.49 -4.30 6.74
C GLY A 349 -17.38 -5.33 6.92
N ASN A 350 -17.63 -6.56 6.48
CA ASN A 350 -16.65 -7.64 6.52
C ASN A 350 -16.33 -8.12 5.10
N THR A 351 -15.10 -8.55 4.90
CA THR A 351 -14.65 -9.30 3.73
C THR A 351 -14.58 -10.80 4.06
N ASP A 352 -13.58 -11.50 3.57
CA ASP A 352 -13.36 -12.94 3.85
C ASP A 352 -12.62 -13.21 5.18
N GLY A 353 -12.39 -12.19 6.00
CA GLY A 353 -11.68 -12.30 7.29
C GLY A 353 -10.17 -12.29 7.18
N SER A 354 -9.60 -12.25 5.98
CA SER A 354 -8.15 -12.13 5.79
C SER A 354 -7.72 -10.67 5.63
N ALA A 355 -6.43 -10.40 5.89
CA ALA A 355 -5.89 -9.05 5.93
C ALA A 355 -6.04 -8.32 4.59
N VAL A 356 -6.32 -7.02 4.65
CA VAL A 356 -6.25 -6.11 3.52
C VAL A 356 -4.92 -5.35 3.59
N ARG A 357 -4.00 -5.67 2.70
CA ARG A 357 -2.70 -4.99 2.56
C ARG A 357 -2.63 -4.08 1.35
N ALA A 358 -3.43 -4.40 0.33
CA ALA A 358 -3.53 -3.59 -0.87
C ALA A 358 -4.28 -2.28 -0.59
N ASP A 359 -3.92 -1.25 -1.32
CA ASP A 359 -4.68 0.00 -1.29
C ASP A 359 -6.10 -0.26 -1.80
N PRO A 360 -7.14 0.16 -1.08
CA PRO A 360 -8.49 0.14 -1.61
C PRO A 360 -8.59 0.98 -2.88
N ALA A 361 -9.23 0.45 -3.91
CA ALA A 361 -9.42 1.14 -5.19
C ALA A 361 -10.84 1.65 -5.33
N ARG A 362 -11.02 2.80 -5.98
CA ARG A 362 -12.35 3.30 -6.31
C ARG A 362 -12.99 2.44 -7.41
N LEU A 363 -14.22 2.02 -7.20
CA LEU A 363 -15.04 1.31 -8.19
C LEU A 363 -16.43 1.96 -8.25
N GLY A 364 -16.69 2.72 -9.31
CA GLY A 364 -17.90 3.54 -9.40
C GLY A 364 -17.99 4.53 -8.23
N SER A 365 -19.12 4.55 -7.53
CA SER A 365 -19.32 5.33 -6.29
C SER A 365 -18.82 4.64 -5.02
N GLY A 366 -18.43 3.36 -5.11
CA GLY A 366 -17.96 2.54 -4.01
C GLY A 366 -16.46 2.23 -4.09
N ALA A 367 -16.08 1.08 -3.56
CA ALA A 367 -14.70 0.65 -3.47
C ALA A 367 -14.53 -0.83 -3.86
N LEU A 368 -13.34 -1.16 -4.31
CA LEU A 368 -12.83 -2.51 -4.47
C LEU A 368 -11.73 -2.76 -3.45
N VAL A 369 -11.82 -3.87 -2.74
CA VAL A 369 -10.82 -4.34 -1.79
C VAL A 369 -10.32 -5.71 -2.22
N GLN A 370 -9.00 -5.89 -2.28
CA GLN A 370 -8.37 -7.22 -2.45
C GLN A 370 -7.77 -7.67 -1.13
N THR A 371 -8.13 -8.87 -0.69
CA THR A 371 -7.58 -9.48 0.54
C THR A 371 -6.34 -10.31 0.27
N VAL A 372 -5.57 -10.64 1.30
CA VAL A 372 -4.36 -11.48 1.18
C VAL A 372 -4.70 -12.88 0.67
N ASN A 373 -5.88 -13.43 1.01
CA ASN A 373 -6.32 -14.72 0.49
C ASN A 373 -6.84 -14.65 -0.95
N GLY A 374 -6.89 -13.45 -1.54
CA GLY A 374 -7.24 -13.22 -2.93
C GLY A 374 -8.72 -12.97 -3.17
N GLY A 375 -9.49 -12.74 -2.12
CA GLY A 375 -10.87 -12.26 -2.23
C GLY A 375 -10.91 -10.85 -2.86
N LEU A 376 -11.77 -10.66 -3.85
CA LEU A 376 -12.10 -9.38 -4.45
C LEU A 376 -13.49 -8.99 -3.98
N HIS A 377 -13.61 -7.89 -3.27
CA HIS A 377 -14.87 -7.43 -2.68
C HIS A 377 -15.20 -6.05 -3.22
N ALA A 378 -16.19 -5.97 -4.10
CA ALA A 378 -16.78 -4.69 -4.49
C ALA A 378 -17.78 -4.26 -3.41
N LEU A 379 -17.59 -3.07 -2.88
CA LEU A 379 -18.35 -2.55 -1.76
C LEU A 379 -19.07 -1.26 -2.18
N GLU A 380 -20.37 -1.21 -1.91
CA GLU A 380 -21.18 -0.02 -2.07
C GLU A 380 -21.37 0.66 -0.72
N THR A 381 -21.43 1.98 -0.71
CA THR A 381 -21.69 2.79 0.49
C THR A 381 -23.01 3.53 0.33
N ARG A 382 -23.90 3.43 1.30
CA ARG A 382 -25.18 4.15 1.32
C ARG A 382 -25.38 4.87 2.65
#